data_f6388d539abd51e12d98a52dea87c9d5
#
_entry.id   f6388d539abd51e12d98a52dea87c9d5
#
_cell.length_a   1.000
_cell.length_b   1.000
_cell.length_c   1.000
_cell.angle_alpha   90.00
_cell.angle_beta   90.00
_cell.angle_gamma   90.00
#
_symmetry.space_group_name_H-M   'P 1'
#
loop_
_entity.id
_entity.type
_entity.pdbx_description
1 polymer ?
#
loop_
_entity_poly.entity_id
_entity_poly.type
_entity_poly.pdbx_seq_one_letter_code
_entity_poly.pdbx_strand_id
1 'polypeptide(L)'
;MLRVSLTGPESTGKSTLAARLAAHYGTTFAPEFAREYLADSGPHYSSEDLEEIARGQLAAEATAVAEAEARGHRVVFFDSDLLVIKIWFGHSFGTCPEWIQQAIARQHYDLVLLMGVDLPWEPDPLREHPHLRQHFYDLYQRELREQMSNFAEVAGDYDRRFAQACFLVDELLRPAARPPARPVLEEPRAPYRPPAYTLVTPECRATFSPRGAELISLIARADGLEYLWSGDPAVWGRHAPVLFPLVGRLPGDAYHYQGRGYHLPQHGFARDQEFAVLRHTDTELVFRLQHDDSTRAIFPFAFELLITYTLRGAQLSVRWDVRNPAPDQALLFSIGAHPAVRCPLLAGERFEDYYFAFDHPVTLERHLLAGGLLTGETARVLTQGQELPLSYELFADDALVFKHYDFTRLTLRSHQSAHFVRFQFDGFPYLGLWTKGPGAGFVCVEPWHGIASPTGQPGELSEKEGILTLDPGQVFSASYTIEVG
;
A
#
# COMPACT_ATOMS: atom_id res chain seq x y z
N MET A 1 13.07 -1.94 24.55
CA MET A 1 12.31 -0.69 24.77
C MET A 1 11.94 -0.12 23.41
N LEU A 2 10.67 0.21 23.19
CA LEU A 2 10.20 0.79 21.93
C LEU A 2 10.66 2.26 21.78
N ARG A 3 11.06 2.64 20.57
CA ARG A 3 11.44 3.99 20.18
C ARG A 3 10.39 4.53 19.20
N VAL A 4 9.67 5.59 19.60
CA VAL A 4 8.57 6.16 18.81
C VAL A 4 8.87 7.62 18.49
N SER A 5 9.12 7.93 17.21
CA SER A 5 9.30 9.31 16.74
C SER A 5 7.98 9.92 16.29
N LEU A 6 7.81 11.22 16.54
CA LEU A 6 6.75 12.05 16.02
C LEU A 6 7.36 13.03 15.02
N THR A 7 7.00 12.91 13.74
CA THR A 7 7.57 13.75 12.67
C THR A 7 6.47 14.41 11.84
N GLY A 8 6.82 15.40 11.05
CA GLY A 8 5.88 16.10 10.18
C GLY A 8 6.02 17.62 10.25
N PRO A 9 5.22 18.36 9.45
CA PRO A 9 5.30 19.81 9.32
C PRO A 9 5.05 20.58 10.63
N GLU A 10 5.32 21.87 10.57
CA GLU A 10 5.01 22.81 11.65
C GLU A 10 3.51 22.87 11.96
N SER A 11 3.19 23.24 13.20
CA SER A 11 1.80 23.42 13.67
C SER A 11 0.90 22.20 13.47
N THR A 12 1.47 20.98 13.62
CA THR A 12 0.73 19.71 13.52
C THR A 12 0.53 19.02 14.88
N GLY A 13 0.93 19.66 15.99
CA GLY A 13 0.68 19.17 17.35
C GLY A 13 1.64 18.07 17.82
N LYS A 14 2.84 17.92 17.22
CA LYS A 14 3.88 16.96 17.63
C LYS A 14 4.19 17.02 19.13
N SER A 15 4.63 18.17 19.61
CA SER A 15 5.05 18.39 21.01
C SER A 15 3.93 18.09 22.01
N THR A 16 2.70 18.54 21.70
CA THR A 16 1.53 18.24 22.54
C THR A 16 1.27 16.75 22.61
N LEU A 17 1.35 16.05 21.50
CA LEU A 17 1.10 14.62 21.44
C LEU A 17 2.23 13.84 22.13
N ALA A 18 3.51 14.19 21.91
CA ALA A 18 4.66 13.56 22.56
C ALA A 18 4.56 13.64 24.10
N ALA A 19 4.25 14.83 24.63
CA ALA A 19 4.08 15.04 26.06
C ALA A 19 2.90 14.23 26.62
N ARG A 20 1.74 14.19 25.93
CA ARG A 20 0.58 13.40 26.34
C ARG A 20 0.86 11.90 26.34
N LEU A 21 1.57 11.40 25.33
CA LEU A 21 1.97 9.99 25.25
C LEU A 21 2.96 9.64 26.36
N ALA A 22 4.00 10.45 26.59
CA ALA A 22 4.92 10.24 27.68
C ALA A 22 4.23 10.18 29.06
N ALA A 23 3.31 11.10 29.31
CA ALA A 23 2.51 11.09 30.54
C ALA A 23 1.62 9.83 30.67
N HIS A 24 0.97 9.41 29.57
CA HIS A 24 0.09 8.24 29.54
C HIS A 24 0.84 6.94 29.83
N TYR A 25 2.01 6.76 29.24
CA TYR A 25 2.84 5.56 29.42
C TYR A 25 3.76 5.63 30.65
N GLY A 26 3.74 6.75 31.39
CA GLY A 26 4.60 6.96 32.57
C GLY A 26 6.08 6.94 32.19
N THR A 27 6.46 7.52 31.07
CA THR A 27 7.81 7.51 30.50
C THR A 27 8.34 8.92 30.23
N THR A 28 9.53 9.00 29.66
CA THR A 28 10.17 10.27 29.23
C THR A 28 10.01 10.46 27.71
N PHE A 29 10.27 11.67 27.23
CA PHE A 29 10.41 11.96 25.81
C PHE A 29 11.55 12.96 25.57
N ALA A 30 12.17 12.92 24.38
CA ALA A 30 13.09 13.94 23.93
C ALA A 30 12.31 15.10 23.33
N PRO A 31 12.46 16.34 23.85
CA PRO A 31 11.85 17.51 23.25
C PRO A 31 12.51 17.88 21.92
N GLU A 32 11.83 18.70 21.10
CA GLU A 32 12.39 19.29 19.89
C GLU A 32 13.48 20.30 20.25
N PHE A 33 14.74 19.92 20.00
CA PHE A 33 15.92 20.73 20.37
C PHE A 33 15.98 22.06 19.59
N ALA A 34 15.47 22.08 18.35
CA ALA A 34 15.40 23.29 17.53
C ALA A 34 14.69 24.44 18.23
N ARG A 35 13.62 24.16 18.98
CA ARG A 35 12.83 25.17 19.70
C ARG A 35 13.64 25.86 20.81
N GLU A 36 14.41 25.11 21.57
CA GLU A 36 15.31 25.63 22.60
C GLU A 36 16.43 26.47 21.98
N TYR A 37 17.10 25.93 20.97
CA TYR A 37 18.20 26.58 20.28
C TYR A 37 17.81 27.93 19.64
N LEU A 38 16.70 27.95 18.91
CA LEU A 38 16.22 29.15 18.21
C LEU A 38 15.56 30.18 19.15
N ALA A 39 15.11 29.78 20.33
CA ALA A 39 14.59 30.74 21.33
C ALA A 39 15.65 31.76 21.77
N ASP A 40 16.91 31.34 21.81
CA ASP A 40 18.05 32.20 22.19
C ASP A 40 18.64 32.93 20.99
N SER A 41 18.62 32.33 19.77
CA SER A 41 19.29 32.83 18.56
C SER A 41 18.35 33.61 17.63
N GLY A 42 17.03 33.53 17.80
CA GLY A 42 16.02 34.13 16.92
C GLY A 42 15.67 33.27 15.69
N PRO A 43 14.73 33.74 14.84
CA PRO A 43 14.18 32.94 13.75
C PRO A 43 15.12 32.78 12.54
N HIS A 44 16.24 33.50 12.50
CA HIS A 44 17.22 33.40 11.40
C HIS A 44 18.32 32.43 11.77
N TYR A 45 18.52 31.41 10.94
CA TYR A 45 19.53 30.38 11.15
C TYR A 45 20.36 30.17 9.87
N SER A 46 21.62 29.79 10.07
CA SER A 46 22.56 29.39 9.03
C SER A 46 22.54 27.86 8.84
N SER A 47 23.29 27.36 7.86
CA SER A 47 23.54 25.92 7.69
C SER A 47 24.26 25.32 8.89
N GLU A 48 25.18 26.08 9.50
CA GLU A 48 25.92 25.68 10.69
C GLU A 48 24.99 25.53 11.90
N ASP A 49 24.02 26.42 12.05
CA ASP A 49 23.01 26.33 13.11
C ASP A 49 22.15 25.07 12.97
N LEU A 50 21.73 24.72 11.73
CA LEU A 50 21.00 23.47 11.49
C LEU A 50 21.85 22.22 11.80
N GLU A 51 23.17 22.26 11.55
CA GLU A 51 24.04 21.17 11.98
C GLU A 51 24.15 21.07 13.51
N GLU A 52 24.23 22.18 14.23
CA GLU A 52 24.22 22.16 15.70
C GLU A 52 22.88 21.70 16.26
N ILE A 53 21.76 22.12 15.65
CA ILE A 53 20.43 21.61 15.99
C ILE A 53 20.36 20.08 15.78
N ALA A 54 20.92 19.57 14.68
CA ALA A 54 20.97 18.13 14.43
C ALA A 54 21.76 17.36 15.50
N ARG A 55 22.91 17.90 15.93
CA ARG A 55 23.72 17.31 17.02
C ARG A 55 22.98 17.36 18.35
N GLY A 56 22.33 18.48 18.64
CA GLY A 56 21.53 18.67 19.86
C GLY A 56 20.36 17.70 19.92
N GLN A 57 19.64 17.51 18.81
CA GLN A 57 18.54 16.54 18.73
C GLN A 57 19.02 15.11 19.02
N LEU A 58 20.14 14.68 18.41
CA LEU A 58 20.73 13.37 18.70
C LEU A 58 21.12 13.20 20.17
N ALA A 59 21.66 14.24 20.80
CA ALA A 59 22.02 14.21 22.22
C ALA A 59 20.78 14.14 23.12
N ALA A 60 19.71 14.88 22.79
CA ALA A 60 18.45 14.84 23.52
C ALA A 60 17.80 13.46 23.43
N GLU A 61 17.80 12.85 22.25
CA GLU A 61 17.29 11.48 22.05
C GLU A 61 18.10 10.45 22.86
N ALA A 62 19.44 10.52 22.81
CA ALA A 62 20.30 9.63 23.57
C ALA A 62 20.06 9.74 25.09
N THR A 63 19.85 10.97 25.58
CA THR A 63 19.53 11.24 26.99
C THR A 63 18.19 10.63 27.38
N ALA A 64 17.14 10.86 26.57
CA ALA A 64 15.81 10.31 26.84
C ALA A 64 15.81 8.77 26.84
N VAL A 65 16.57 8.16 25.92
CA VAL A 65 16.77 6.69 25.86
C VAL A 65 17.43 6.19 27.15
N ALA A 66 18.55 6.80 27.56
CA ALA A 66 19.28 6.39 28.76
C ALA A 66 18.43 6.53 30.04
N GLU A 67 17.65 7.60 30.15
CA GLU A 67 16.72 7.79 31.27
C GLU A 67 15.60 6.75 31.29
N ALA A 68 15.01 6.46 30.12
CA ALA A 68 13.96 5.47 30.00
C ALA A 68 14.47 4.06 30.34
N GLU A 69 15.68 3.70 29.90
CA GLU A 69 16.34 2.44 30.23
C GLU A 69 16.65 2.32 31.73
N ALA A 70 17.20 3.36 32.33
CA ALA A 70 17.53 3.40 33.75
C ALA A 70 16.30 3.23 34.66
N ARG A 71 15.12 3.67 34.18
CA ARG A 71 13.83 3.53 34.89
C ARG A 71 13.05 2.27 34.50
N GLY A 72 13.55 1.47 33.56
CA GLY A 72 12.89 0.26 33.08
C GLY A 72 11.60 0.52 32.29
N HIS A 73 11.52 1.65 31.61
CA HIS A 73 10.37 1.99 30.77
C HIS A 73 10.33 1.14 29.53
N ARG A 74 9.11 0.85 29.04
CA ARG A 74 8.90 -0.01 27.86
C ARG A 74 8.87 0.75 26.54
N VAL A 75 8.71 2.08 26.58
CA VAL A 75 8.63 2.97 25.44
C VAL A 75 9.27 4.30 25.75
N VAL A 76 9.84 4.97 24.74
CA VAL A 76 10.34 6.34 24.77
C VAL A 76 9.87 7.07 23.51
N PHE A 77 9.55 8.36 23.65
CA PHE A 77 9.05 9.19 22.55
C PHE A 77 10.06 10.26 22.16
N PHE A 78 10.03 10.68 20.89
CA PHE A 78 10.87 11.75 20.38
C PHE A 78 9.99 12.77 19.67
N ASP A 79 10.00 14.02 20.15
CA ASP A 79 9.34 15.15 19.51
C ASP A 79 10.26 15.70 18.43
N SER A 80 10.05 15.30 17.20
CA SER A 80 10.92 15.52 16.04
C SER A 80 12.14 14.55 15.99
N ASP A 81 12.71 14.42 14.80
CA ASP A 81 13.86 13.59 14.48
C ASP A 81 14.73 14.26 13.40
N LEU A 82 15.83 13.61 13.01
CA LEU A 82 16.72 14.14 11.98
C LEU A 82 16.09 14.27 10.59
N LEU A 83 14.99 13.59 10.31
CA LEU A 83 14.26 13.74 9.05
C LEU A 83 13.72 15.16 8.91
N VAL A 84 13.25 15.77 10.00
CA VAL A 84 12.85 17.18 10.04
C VAL A 84 14.01 18.06 9.58
N ILE A 85 15.21 17.86 10.14
CA ILE A 85 16.41 18.64 9.79
C ILE A 85 16.82 18.43 8.32
N LYS A 86 16.76 17.19 7.81
CA LYS A 86 17.04 16.89 6.40
C LYS A 86 16.13 17.67 5.46
N ILE A 87 14.83 17.69 5.75
CA ILE A 87 13.84 18.40 4.94
C ILE A 87 14.10 19.90 4.96
N TRP A 88 14.41 20.46 6.13
CA TRP A 88 14.77 21.88 6.28
C TRP A 88 16.04 22.24 5.54
N PHE A 89 17.08 21.42 5.58
CA PHE A 89 18.28 21.62 4.76
C PHE A 89 17.96 21.66 3.26
N GLY A 90 17.18 20.70 2.79
CA GLY A 90 16.74 20.63 1.40
C GLY A 90 15.98 21.87 0.96
N HIS A 91 15.10 22.39 1.82
CA HIS A 91 14.31 23.58 1.54
C HIS A 91 15.13 24.88 1.57
N SER A 92 15.94 25.09 2.61
CA SER A 92 16.61 26.37 2.86
C SER A 92 17.97 26.49 2.16
N PHE A 93 18.71 25.37 2.01
CA PHE A 93 20.11 25.37 1.53
C PHE A 93 20.32 24.44 0.32
N GLY A 94 19.29 23.73 -0.15
CA GLY A 94 19.32 22.87 -1.35
C GLY A 94 19.92 21.49 -1.11
N THR A 95 20.87 21.32 -0.20
CA THR A 95 21.54 20.03 0.08
C THR A 95 21.73 19.80 1.56
N CYS A 96 21.49 18.58 2.03
CA CYS A 96 21.72 18.16 3.39
C CYS A 96 23.13 17.54 3.54
N PRO A 97 23.92 17.89 4.57
CA PRO A 97 25.23 17.31 4.84
C PRO A 97 25.21 15.79 4.89
N GLU A 98 26.26 15.17 4.34
CA GLU A 98 26.33 13.70 4.23
C GLU A 98 26.29 13.01 5.61
N TRP A 99 26.92 13.58 6.64
CA TRP A 99 26.92 13.01 7.99
C TRP A 99 25.50 12.93 8.60
N ILE A 100 24.61 13.90 8.30
CA ILE A 100 23.20 13.87 8.74
C ILE A 100 22.47 12.76 8.02
N GLN A 101 22.65 12.61 6.69
CA GLN A 101 22.05 11.52 5.93
C GLN A 101 22.52 10.14 6.44
N GLN A 102 23.81 10.00 6.75
CA GLN A 102 24.36 8.79 7.36
C GLN A 102 23.82 8.56 8.78
N ALA A 103 23.59 9.62 9.56
CA ALA A 103 22.99 9.50 10.88
C ALA A 103 21.54 9.02 10.79
N ILE A 104 20.74 9.58 9.89
CA ILE A 104 19.35 9.12 9.61
C ILE A 104 19.33 7.63 9.24
N ALA A 105 20.24 7.19 8.36
CA ALA A 105 20.31 5.79 7.95
C ALA A 105 20.69 4.81 9.08
N ARG A 106 21.30 5.32 10.16
CA ARG A 106 21.67 4.54 11.36
C ARG A 106 20.65 4.63 12.49
N GLN A 107 19.76 5.64 12.45
CA GLN A 107 18.68 5.75 13.43
C GLN A 107 17.68 4.63 13.23
N HIS A 108 17.16 4.09 14.33
CA HIS A 108 16.14 3.09 14.33
C HIS A 108 15.00 3.51 15.23
N TYR A 109 13.82 3.68 14.65
CA TYR A 109 12.57 3.85 15.37
C TYR A 109 11.67 2.63 15.09
N ASP A 110 11.06 2.09 16.14
CA ASP A 110 10.10 1.00 16.01
C ASP A 110 8.79 1.47 15.36
N LEU A 111 8.50 2.78 15.49
CA LEU A 111 7.36 3.45 14.88
C LEU A 111 7.67 4.94 14.67
N VAL A 112 7.29 5.47 13.52
CA VAL A 112 7.27 6.91 13.24
C VAL A 112 5.81 7.36 13.07
N LEU A 113 5.38 8.33 13.85
CA LEU A 113 4.06 8.95 13.75
C LEU A 113 4.16 10.19 12.85
N LEU A 114 3.70 10.10 11.61
CA LEU A 114 3.63 11.24 10.69
C LEU A 114 2.38 12.05 10.95
N MET A 115 2.57 13.29 11.40
CA MET A 115 1.50 14.17 11.83
C MET A 115 0.81 14.88 10.67
N GLY A 116 -0.49 14.66 10.48
CA GLY A 116 -1.32 15.28 9.45
C GLY A 116 -1.42 16.80 9.57
N VAL A 117 -1.74 17.49 8.48
CA VAL A 117 -1.83 18.96 8.40
C VAL A 117 -3.25 19.50 8.58
N ASP A 118 -4.13 18.73 9.13
CA ASP A 118 -5.56 18.99 9.34
C ASP A 118 -5.90 19.82 10.59
N LEU A 119 -4.93 20.03 11.51
CA LEU A 119 -5.10 21.02 12.59
C LEU A 119 -4.98 22.46 12.05
N PRO A 120 -5.72 23.43 12.62
CA PRO A 120 -5.54 24.84 12.30
C PRO A 120 -4.09 25.30 12.51
N TRP A 121 -3.68 26.29 11.71
CA TRP A 121 -2.38 26.92 11.93
C TRP A 121 -2.44 27.76 13.21
N GLU A 122 -1.47 27.54 14.10
CA GLU A 122 -1.26 28.36 15.29
C GLU A 122 -0.03 29.22 15.06
N PRO A 123 -0.15 30.57 15.05
CA PRO A 123 0.99 31.47 14.89
C PRO A 123 2.00 31.32 16.04
N ASP A 124 3.27 31.26 15.68
CA ASP A 124 4.40 31.13 16.60
C ASP A 124 5.60 31.85 15.94
N PRO A 125 6.41 32.62 16.68
CA PRO A 125 7.55 33.37 16.11
C PRO A 125 8.58 32.51 15.38
N LEU A 126 8.65 31.21 15.71
CA LEU A 126 9.58 30.24 15.11
C LEU A 126 8.96 29.40 13.98
N ARG A 127 7.75 29.75 13.51
CA ARG A 127 7.04 29.05 12.41
C ARG A 127 6.98 29.93 11.18
N GLU A 128 7.51 29.44 10.06
CA GLU A 128 7.75 30.27 8.88
C GLU A 128 6.82 30.01 7.70
N HIS A 129 6.24 28.78 7.57
CA HIS A 129 5.65 28.33 6.31
C HIS A 129 4.16 27.88 6.41
N PRO A 130 3.22 28.77 6.78
CA PRO A 130 1.81 28.39 6.92
C PRO A 130 1.17 27.84 5.64
N HIS A 131 1.65 28.28 4.46
CA HIS A 131 1.11 27.90 3.16
C HIS A 131 1.79 26.68 2.54
N LEU A 132 2.93 26.21 3.09
CA LEU A 132 3.69 25.08 2.55
C LEU A 132 3.50 23.78 3.36
N ARG A 133 2.60 23.75 4.34
CA ARG A 133 2.41 22.58 5.22
C ARG A 133 2.13 21.30 4.43
N GLN A 134 1.24 21.36 3.43
CA GLN A 134 0.94 20.21 2.60
C GLN A 134 2.16 19.77 1.78
N HIS A 135 2.88 20.72 1.19
CA HIS A 135 4.12 20.42 0.45
C HIS A 135 5.15 19.71 1.34
N PHE A 136 5.37 20.20 2.56
CA PHE A 136 6.27 19.52 3.50
C PHE A 136 5.75 18.15 3.92
N TYR A 137 4.45 18.02 4.17
CA TYR A 137 3.84 16.73 4.48
C TYR A 137 4.12 15.68 3.40
N ASP A 138 3.97 16.05 2.14
CA ASP A 138 4.24 15.18 1.00
C ASP A 138 5.74 14.81 0.92
N LEU A 139 6.66 15.73 1.29
CA LEU A 139 8.08 15.44 1.41
C LEU A 139 8.37 14.42 2.52
N TYR A 140 7.81 14.61 3.73
CA TYR A 140 7.95 13.64 4.82
C TYR A 140 7.46 12.26 4.42
N GLN A 141 6.29 12.19 3.82
CA GLN A 141 5.68 10.93 3.38
C GLN A 141 6.56 10.20 2.36
N ARG A 142 7.13 10.93 1.40
CA ARG A 142 8.07 10.38 0.41
C ARG A 142 9.33 9.85 1.06
N GLU A 143 9.99 10.65 1.89
CA GLU A 143 11.22 10.27 2.59
C GLU A 143 11.03 9.04 3.48
N LEU A 144 9.95 8.97 4.26
CA LEU A 144 9.63 7.82 5.11
C LEU A 144 9.39 6.55 4.30
N ARG A 145 8.76 6.67 3.11
CA ARG A 145 8.58 5.54 2.19
C ARG A 145 9.91 5.09 1.56
N GLU A 146 10.74 6.03 1.14
CA GLU A 146 12.06 5.74 0.55
C GLU A 146 13.01 5.07 1.56
N GLN A 147 12.95 5.48 2.82
CA GLN A 147 13.73 4.87 3.91
C GLN A 147 13.13 3.56 4.44
N MET A 148 11.99 3.10 3.89
CA MET A 148 11.23 1.92 4.35
C MET A 148 10.94 1.95 5.86
N SER A 149 10.73 3.14 6.41
CA SER A 149 10.42 3.34 7.82
C SER A 149 9.06 2.73 8.16
N ASN A 150 8.95 2.10 9.34
CA ASN A 150 7.67 1.72 9.91
C ASN A 150 6.96 2.98 10.39
N PHE A 151 6.08 3.57 9.57
CA PHE A 151 5.37 4.78 9.93
C PHE A 151 3.85 4.65 9.80
N ALA A 152 3.14 5.44 10.58
CA ALA A 152 1.70 5.59 10.51
C ALA A 152 1.31 7.07 10.49
N GLU A 153 0.31 7.40 9.69
CA GLU A 153 -0.24 8.75 9.61
C GLU A 153 -1.24 8.96 10.76
N VAL A 154 -1.10 10.08 11.47
CA VAL A 154 -1.94 10.45 12.61
C VAL A 154 -2.64 11.77 12.31
N ALA A 155 -3.98 11.77 12.28
CA ALA A 155 -4.81 12.90 11.85
C ALA A 155 -6.06 13.06 12.73
N GLY A 156 -6.74 14.20 12.59
CA GLY A 156 -7.91 14.59 13.37
C GLY A 156 -7.59 15.60 14.46
N ASP A 157 -8.52 15.81 15.39
CA ASP A 157 -8.30 16.65 16.56
C ASP A 157 -7.29 16.01 17.54
N TYR A 158 -6.93 16.75 18.58
CA TYR A 158 -5.92 16.30 19.56
C TYR A 158 -6.30 14.99 20.28
N ASP A 159 -7.57 14.72 20.52
CA ASP A 159 -8.00 13.51 21.22
C ASP A 159 -8.02 12.30 20.28
N ARG A 160 -8.43 12.49 19.03
CA ARG A 160 -8.38 11.46 18.00
C ARG A 160 -6.93 11.04 17.70
N ARG A 161 -6.03 12.02 17.57
CA ARG A 161 -4.58 11.77 17.38
C ARG A 161 -3.99 10.99 18.53
N PHE A 162 -4.34 11.37 19.76
CA PHE A 162 -3.89 10.68 20.96
C PHE A 162 -4.40 9.24 21.00
N ALA A 163 -5.68 9.00 20.70
CA ALA A 163 -6.26 7.65 20.66
C ALA A 163 -5.62 6.78 19.58
N GLN A 164 -5.37 7.33 18.37
CA GLN A 164 -4.68 6.62 17.30
C GLN A 164 -3.24 6.26 17.70
N ALA A 165 -2.50 7.20 18.26
CA ALA A 165 -1.13 6.97 18.69
C ALA A 165 -1.06 5.92 19.82
N CYS A 166 -1.93 5.99 20.84
CA CYS A 166 -2.03 4.98 21.89
C CYS A 166 -2.33 3.60 21.30
N PHE A 167 -3.30 3.49 20.40
CA PHE A 167 -3.62 2.22 19.75
C PHE A 167 -2.40 1.60 19.06
N LEU A 168 -1.65 2.40 18.29
CA LEU A 168 -0.45 1.93 17.57
C LEU A 168 0.68 1.51 18.52
N VAL A 169 0.91 2.28 19.57
CA VAL A 169 1.93 1.98 20.59
C VAL A 169 1.53 0.77 21.42
N ASP A 170 0.27 0.64 21.82
CA ASP A 170 -0.23 -0.49 22.61
C ASP A 170 -0.12 -1.79 21.82
N GLU A 171 -0.41 -1.78 20.51
CA GLU A 171 -0.20 -2.95 19.64
C GLU A 171 1.27 -3.41 19.69
N LEU A 172 2.23 -2.50 19.65
CA LEU A 172 3.65 -2.83 19.73
C LEU A 172 4.09 -3.25 21.14
N LEU A 173 3.41 -2.77 22.18
CA LEU A 173 3.70 -3.11 23.58
C LEU A 173 3.04 -4.40 24.07
N ARG A 174 2.06 -4.97 23.33
CA ARG A 174 1.38 -6.19 23.73
C ARG A 174 2.37 -7.35 23.90
N PRO A 175 2.41 -8.02 25.05
CA PRO A 175 3.19 -9.25 25.15
C PRO A 175 2.55 -10.31 24.26
N ALA A 176 3.36 -10.98 23.45
CA ALA A 176 2.90 -12.14 22.69
C ALA A 176 2.24 -13.14 23.66
N ALA A 177 0.97 -13.49 23.42
CA ALA A 177 0.24 -14.47 24.24
C ALA A 177 1.03 -15.78 24.29
N ARG A 178 1.34 -16.25 25.52
CA ARG A 178 2.17 -17.42 25.79
C ARG A 178 1.34 -18.71 25.63
N PRO A 179 1.62 -19.56 24.65
CA PRO A 179 1.08 -20.93 24.67
C PRO A 179 1.78 -21.79 25.73
N PRO A 180 1.15 -22.87 26.27
CA PRO A 180 1.73 -23.69 27.32
C PRO A 180 2.99 -24.43 26.84
N ALA A 181 3.96 -24.54 27.73
CA ALA A 181 5.34 -24.94 27.49
C ALA A 181 5.51 -26.37 26.95
N ARG A 182 6.26 -26.48 25.82
CA ARG A 182 7.09 -27.61 25.45
C ARG A 182 8.49 -27.11 25.07
N PRO A 183 9.58 -27.83 25.34
CA PRO A 183 10.93 -27.33 25.08
C PRO A 183 11.20 -27.29 23.58
N VAL A 184 11.65 -26.15 23.11
CA VAL A 184 11.93 -25.89 21.69
C VAL A 184 13.35 -25.34 21.54
N LEU A 185 14.04 -25.90 20.58
CA LEU A 185 15.26 -25.34 19.99
C LEU A 185 14.93 -23.98 19.34
N GLU A 186 15.76 -22.98 19.61
CA GLU A 186 15.56 -21.60 19.16
C GLU A 186 15.65 -21.48 17.64
N GLU A 187 14.52 -21.14 16.98
CA GLU A 187 14.48 -20.60 15.61
C GLU A 187 14.25 -19.08 15.64
N PRO A 188 14.75 -18.30 14.66
CA PRO A 188 14.61 -16.84 14.65
C PRO A 188 13.14 -16.43 14.52
N ARG A 189 12.73 -15.43 15.31
CA ARG A 189 11.36 -14.92 15.41
C ARG A 189 10.89 -14.37 14.07
N ALA A 190 9.79 -14.93 13.56
CA ALA A 190 9.09 -14.43 12.38
C ALA A 190 8.45 -13.03 12.64
N PRO A 191 8.41 -12.15 11.65
CA PRO A 191 7.75 -10.84 11.78
C PRO A 191 6.25 -11.00 12.04
N TYR A 192 5.65 -10.02 12.75
CA TYR A 192 4.20 -9.95 13.03
C TYR A 192 3.40 -10.18 11.75
N ARG A 193 2.57 -11.20 11.75
CA ARG A 193 1.56 -11.43 10.71
C ARG A 193 0.21 -10.99 11.28
N PRO A 194 -0.53 -10.08 10.60
CA PRO A 194 -1.94 -9.83 10.93
C PRO A 194 -2.71 -11.15 10.91
N PRO A 195 -3.87 -11.26 11.59
CA PRO A 195 -4.66 -12.47 11.56
C PRO A 195 -4.89 -12.89 10.12
N ALA A 196 -4.31 -14.01 9.73
CA ALA A 196 -4.41 -14.53 8.38
C ALA A 196 -5.47 -15.63 8.36
N TYR A 197 -6.36 -15.57 7.39
CA TYR A 197 -7.38 -16.60 7.16
C TYR A 197 -6.86 -17.59 6.14
N THR A 198 -7.15 -18.86 6.31
CA THR A 198 -6.61 -19.91 5.45
C THR A 198 -7.71 -20.81 4.93
N LEU A 199 -7.70 -21.07 3.61
CA LEU A 199 -8.48 -22.12 2.97
C LEU A 199 -7.57 -23.29 2.64
N VAL A 200 -8.07 -24.52 2.81
CA VAL A 200 -7.25 -25.72 2.62
C VAL A 200 -8.06 -26.81 1.91
N THR A 201 -7.45 -27.40 0.89
CA THR A 201 -7.88 -28.65 0.26
C THR A 201 -6.74 -29.67 0.35
N PRO A 202 -6.93 -30.93 -0.06
CA PRO A 202 -5.82 -31.88 -0.19
C PRO A 202 -4.68 -31.38 -1.10
N GLU A 203 -5.01 -30.62 -2.14
CA GLU A 203 -4.08 -30.20 -3.20
C GLU A 203 -3.42 -28.86 -2.90
N CYS A 204 -4.15 -27.92 -2.22
CA CYS A 204 -3.72 -26.53 -2.14
C CYS A 204 -4.03 -25.90 -0.79
N ARG A 205 -3.27 -24.86 -0.43
CA ARG A 205 -3.51 -23.95 0.69
C ARG A 205 -3.43 -22.52 0.21
N ALA A 206 -4.48 -21.73 0.48
CA ALA A 206 -4.53 -20.29 0.20
C ALA A 206 -4.62 -19.50 1.51
N THR A 207 -3.86 -18.43 1.65
CA THR A 207 -3.84 -17.58 2.87
C THR A 207 -4.19 -16.14 2.50
N PHE A 208 -4.97 -15.48 3.36
CA PHE A 208 -5.56 -14.16 3.10
C PHE A 208 -5.34 -13.21 4.26
N SER A 209 -5.10 -11.94 3.96
CA SER A 209 -5.11 -10.83 4.90
C SER A 209 -6.48 -10.16 4.89
N PRO A 210 -7.07 -9.77 6.05
CA PRO A 210 -8.29 -8.97 6.07
C PRO A 210 -8.03 -7.53 5.56
N ARG A 211 -6.80 -7.03 5.65
CA ARG A 211 -6.42 -5.77 5.00
C ARG A 211 -6.40 -5.95 3.49
N GLY A 212 -7.24 -5.19 2.80
CA GLY A 212 -7.45 -5.31 1.36
C GLY A 212 -8.21 -6.57 0.95
N ALA A 213 -8.64 -7.43 1.88
CA ALA A 213 -9.13 -8.79 1.63
C ALA A 213 -8.15 -9.56 0.72
N GLU A 214 -6.84 -9.33 0.88
CA GLU A 214 -5.81 -9.70 -0.09
C GLU A 214 -5.39 -11.15 0.04
N LEU A 215 -5.32 -11.89 -1.08
CA LEU A 215 -4.63 -13.18 -1.15
C LEU A 215 -3.13 -12.95 -1.00
N ILE A 216 -2.49 -13.57 0.00
CA ILE A 216 -1.07 -13.35 0.35
C ILE A 216 -0.19 -14.60 0.19
N SER A 217 -0.78 -15.77 -0.04
CA SER A 217 -0.04 -17.03 -0.30
C SER A 217 -0.95 -18.03 -1.00
N LEU A 218 -0.39 -18.78 -1.96
CA LEU A 218 -1.07 -19.87 -2.68
C LEU A 218 -0.07 -21.00 -2.89
N ILE A 219 -0.16 -22.04 -2.06
CA ILE A 219 0.82 -23.13 -2.00
C ILE A 219 0.21 -24.44 -2.49
N ALA A 220 0.85 -25.09 -3.48
CA ALA A 220 0.56 -26.49 -3.77
C ALA A 220 1.09 -27.38 -2.64
N ARG A 221 0.27 -28.34 -2.14
CA ARG A 221 0.65 -29.16 -0.98
C ARG A 221 1.49 -30.38 -1.33
N ALA A 222 1.52 -30.75 -2.60
CA ALA A 222 2.28 -31.92 -3.06
C ALA A 222 3.80 -31.73 -2.89
N ASP A 223 4.30 -30.53 -3.16
CA ASP A 223 5.72 -30.17 -3.16
C ASP A 223 6.05 -28.95 -2.30
N GLY A 224 5.02 -28.28 -1.76
CA GLY A 224 5.18 -27.06 -0.95
C GLY A 224 5.51 -25.82 -1.77
N LEU A 225 5.34 -25.84 -3.11
CA LEU A 225 5.66 -24.72 -3.98
C LEU A 225 4.70 -23.53 -3.74
N GLU A 226 5.27 -22.36 -3.45
CA GLU A 226 4.54 -21.08 -3.37
C GLU A 226 4.44 -20.46 -4.75
N TYR A 227 3.23 -20.22 -5.22
CA TYR A 227 2.94 -19.64 -6.52
C TYR A 227 2.75 -18.13 -6.50
N LEU A 228 2.45 -17.57 -5.34
CA LEU A 228 2.23 -16.12 -5.22
C LEU A 228 3.54 -15.39 -4.91
N TRP A 229 3.65 -14.17 -5.38
CA TRP A 229 4.72 -13.24 -5.01
C TRP A 229 4.71 -12.97 -3.49
N SER A 230 5.90 -12.87 -2.90
CA SER A 230 6.06 -12.74 -1.42
C SER A 230 5.65 -11.38 -0.83
N GLY A 231 5.35 -10.39 -1.69
CA GLY A 231 5.06 -9.03 -1.22
C GLY A 231 6.28 -8.32 -0.63
N ASP A 232 7.50 -8.63 -1.12
CA ASP A 232 8.72 -7.98 -0.66
C ASP A 232 8.64 -6.46 -0.88
N PRO A 233 8.61 -5.64 0.18
CA PRO A 233 8.49 -4.19 0.06
C PRO A 233 9.71 -3.53 -0.61
N ALA A 234 10.87 -4.18 -0.64
CA ALA A 234 12.03 -3.71 -1.39
C ALA A 234 11.79 -3.72 -2.91
N VAL A 235 10.88 -4.56 -3.39
CA VAL A 235 10.50 -4.66 -4.80
C VAL A 235 9.09 -4.14 -5.00
N TRP A 236 8.09 -4.83 -4.45
CA TRP A 236 6.68 -4.44 -4.51
C TRP A 236 5.92 -5.06 -3.33
N GLY A 237 5.47 -4.21 -2.39
CA GLY A 237 4.94 -4.60 -1.08
C GLY A 237 3.49 -5.10 -1.08
N ARG A 238 2.94 -5.58 -2.21
CA ARG A 238 1.59 -6.17 -2.33
C ARG A 238 1.69 -7.55 -2.96
N HIS A 239 0.60 -8.35 -2.84
CA HIS A 239 0.53 -9.70 -3.38
C HIS A 239 -0.54 -9.83 -4.48
N ALA A 240 -1.80 -9.53 -4.14
CA ALA A 240 -2.95 -9.64 -5.04
C ALA A 240 -4.03 -8.59 -4.67
N PRO A 241 -3.72 -7.29 -4.73
CA PRO A 241 -4.66 -6.28 -4.28
C PRO A 241 -5.93 -6.22 -5.14
N VAL A 242 -7.07 -5.94 -4.51
CA VAL A 242 -8.31 -5.59 -5.21
C VAL A 242 -8.28 -4.11 -5.58
N LEU A 243 -8.65 -3.80 -6.81
CA LEU A 243 -8.72 -2.45 -7.35
C LEU A 243 -10.18 -1.98 -7.28
N PHE A 244 -10.50 -1.10 -6.33
CA PHE A 244 -11.85 -0.57 -6.13
C PHE A 244 -11.79 0.72 -5.31
N PRO A 245 -12.64 1.72 -5.59
CA PRO A 245 -13.68 1.76 -6.60
C PRO A 245 -13.21 2.22 -7.98
N LEU A 246 -11.90 2.22 -8.21
CA LEU A 246 -11.28 2.66 -9.45
C LEU A 246 -10.21 1.66 -9.91
N VAL A 247 -10.15 1.43 -11.23
CA VAL A 247 -9.05 0.74 -11.90
C VAL A 247 -8.21 1.76 -12.66
N GLY A 248 -6.88 1.63 -12.55
CA GLY A 248 -5.92 2.54 -13.19
C GLY A 248 -5.79 3.89 -12.47
N ARG A 249 -5.29 4.87 -13.19
CA ARG A 249 -5.00 6.21 -12.69
C ARG A 249 -5.93 7.25 -13.33
N LEU A 250 -6.23 8.30 -12.57
CA LEU A 250 -6.91 9.51 -13.03
C LEU A 250 -5.88 10.63 -13.26
N PRO A 251 -6.10 11.57 -14.20
CA PRO A 251 -5.27 12.77 -14.32
C PRO A 251 -5.24 13.54 -12.99
N GLY A 252 -4.02 13.79 -12.47
CA GLY A 252 -3.83 14.45 -11.17
C GLY A 252 -4.45 13.71 -9.98
N ASP A 253 -4.73 12.39 -10.10
CA ASP A 253 -5.43 11.58 -9.11
C ASP A 253 -6.78 12.21 -8.69
N ALA A 254 -7.46 12.90 -9.62
CA ALA A 254 -8.68 13.66 -9.36
C ALA A 254 -9.78 13.37 -10.41
N TYR A 255 -11.02 13.59 -10.01
CA TYR A 255 -12.20 13.52 -10.87
C TYR A 255 -13.26 14.53 -10.42
N HIS A 256 -14.25 14.78 -11.28
CA HIS A 256 -15.43 15.56 -10.95
C HIS A 256 -16.66 14.66 -10.86
N TYR A 257 -17.56 15.01 -9.98
CA TYR A 257 -18.89 14.43 -9.90
C TYR A 257 -19.89 15.50 -9.46
N GLN A 258 -20.89 15.76 -10.30
CA GLN A 258 -21.93 16.78 -10.08
C GLN A 258 -21.32 18.17 -9.77
N GLY A 259 -20.29 18.56 -10.53
CA GLY A 259 -19.63 19.87 -10.40
C GLY A 259 -18.70 20.01 -9.20
N ARG A 260 -18.47 18.96 -8.42
CA ARG A 260 -17.54 18.94 -7.30
C ARG A 260 -16.32 18.08 -7.63
N GLY A 261 -15.12 18.58 -7.27
CA GLY A 261 -13.86 17.84 -7.41
C GLY A 261 -13.62 16.90 -6.23
N TYR A 262 -13.06 15.72 -6.53
CA TYR A 262 -12.67 14.69 -5.57
C TYR A 262 -11.28 14.16 -5.91
N HIS A 263 -10.56 13.70 -4.90
CA HIS A 263 -9.28 13.01 -5.05
C HIS A 263 -9.43 11.52 -4.79
N LEU A 264 -8.89 10.69 -5.69
CA LEU A 264 -8.90 9.25 -5.57
C LEU A 264 -7.57 8.69 -6.11
N PRO A 265 -6.77 8.01 -5.29
CA PRO A 265 -5.47 7.50 -5.72
C PRO A 265 -5.62 6.42 -6.78
N GLN A 266 -4.55 6.18 -7.52
CA GLN A 266 -4.47 5.08 -8.49
C GLN A 266 -4.96 3.77 -7.86
N HIS A 267 -5.87 3.09 -8.55
CA HIS A 267 -6.50 1.84 -8.13
C HIS A 267 -7.47 1.97 -6.94
N GLY A 268 -7.84 3.16 -6.53
CA GLY A 268 -8.77 3.40 -5.43
C GLY A 268 -8.19 3.06 -4.05
N PHE A 269 -9.08 2.80 -3.10
CA PHE A 269 -8.72 2.67 -1.69
C PHE A 269 -8.96 1.28 -1.07
N ALA A 270 -9.74 0.40 -1.70
CA ALA A 270 -10.17 -0.86 -1.04
C ALA A 270 -9.00 -1.74 -0.59
N ARG A 271 -7.91 -1.74 -1.36
CA ARG A 271 -6.68 -2.48 -1.06
C ARG A 271 -5.97 -2.04 0.24
N ASP A 272 -6.33 -0.87 0.79
CA ASP A 272 -5.76 -0.31 2.00
C ASP A 272 -6.74 -0.31 3.19
N GLN A 273 -7.98 -0.80 2.98
CA GLN A 273 -9.04 -0.87 3.99
C GLN A 273 -9.04 -2.23 4.70
N GLU A 274 -9.51 -2.23 5.94
CA GLU A 274 -9.76 -3.45 6.69
C GLU A 274 -11.15 -4.00 6.35
N PHE A 275 -11.22 -5.24 5.90
CA PHE A 275 -12.46 -5.92 5.56
C PHE A 275 -12.97 -6.75 6.73
N ALA A 276 -14.27 -6.67 7.00
CA ALA A 276 -14.93 -7.56 7.93
C ALA A 276 -15.06 -8.97 7.34
N VAL A 277 -14.77 -9.99 8.14
CA VAL A 277 -15.00 -11.39 7.75
C VAL A 277 -16.44 -11.76 8.08
N LEU A 278 -17.22 -12.13 7.07
CA LEU A 278 -18.61 -12.60 7.25
C LEU A 278 -18.72 -14.12 7.39
N ARG A 279 -17.85 -14.84 6.72
CA ARG A 279 -17.82 -16.31 6.71
C ARG A 279 -16.41 -16.83 6.52
N HIS A 280 -16.06 -17.88 7.23
CA HIS A 280 -14.82 -18.62 7.06
C HIS A 280 -15.07 -20.09 7.33
N THR A 281 -14.78 -20.92 6.34
CA THR A 281 -14.77 -22.41 6.41
C THR A 281 -13.44 -22.90 5.87
N ASP A 282 -13.22 -24.21 5.80
CA ASP A 282 -12.00 -24.77 5.22
C ASP A 282 -11.81 -24.41 3.73
N THR A 283 -12.91 -24.15 3.01
CA THR A 283 -12.88 -23.95 1.54
C THR A 283 -13.57 -22.66 1.05
N GLU A 284 -14.18 -21.87 1.94
CA GLU A 284 -14.83 -20.61 1.58
C GLU A 284 -14.55 -19.52 2.61
N LEU A 285 -14.20 -18.33 2.10
CA LEU A 285 -13.97 -17.13 2.89
C LEU A 285 -14.70 -15.95 2.25
N VAL A 286 -15.48 -15.22 3.04
CA VAL A 286 -16.23 -14.04 2.57
C VAL A 286 -15.81 -12.82 3.36
N PHE A 287 -15.26 -11.84 2.66
CA PHE A 287 -14.94 -10.52 3.17
C PHE A 287 -15.98 -9.48 2.76
N ARG A 288 -16.14 -8.45 3.59
CA ARG A 288 -17.03 -7.32 3.32
C ARG A 288 -16.36 -5.99 3.62
N LEU A 289 -16.46 -5.06 2.67
CA LEU A 289 -16.21 -3.64 2.87
C LEU A 289 -17.48 -2.85 2.60
N GLN A 290 -17.83 -1.93 3.49
CA GLN A 290 -18.95 -1.00 3.32
C GLN A 290 -18.43 0.42 3.34
N HIS A 291 -19.15 1.33 2.66
CA HIS A 291 -18.88 2.76 2.74
C HIS A 291 -19.02 3.25 4.19
N ASP A 292 -18.23 4.24 4.52
CA ASP A 292 -18.30 5.02 5.76
C ASP A 292 -18.10 6.52 5.45
N ASP A 293 -18.03 7.36 6.46
CA ASP A 293 -17.84 8.79 6.27
C ASP A 293 -16.49 9.12 5.63
N SER A 294 -15.45 8.34 5.90
CA SER A 294 -14.12 8.55 5.34
C SER A 294 -14.09 8.22 3.84
N THR A 295 -14.69 7.12 3.45
CA THR A 295 -14.78 6.74 2.02
C THR A 295 -15.70 7.71 1.27
N ARG A 296 -16.80 8.17 1.89
CA ARG A 296 -17.72 9.15 1.28
C ARG A 296 -17.08 10.53 1.06
N ALA A 297 -16.10 10.89 1.84
CA ALA A 297 -15.38 12.16 1.66
C ALA A 297 -14.61 12.23 0.33
N ILE A 298 -14.11 11.08 -0.16
CA ILE A 298 -13.29 10.97 -1.37
C ILE A 298 -14.03 10.26 -2.52
N PHE A 299 -15.10 9.52 -2.21
CA PHE A 299 -15.92 8.76 -3.16
C PHE A 299 -17.40 8.84 -2.69
N PRO A 300 -18.22 9.81 -3.18
CA PRO A 300 -19.47 10.20 -2.56
C PRO A 300 -20.64 9.24 -2.83
N PHE A 301 -20.37 7.95 -2.89
CA PHE A 301 -21.35 6.90 -3.16
C PHE A 301 -21.48 5.95 -1.98
N ALA A 302 -22.70 5.46 -1.77
CA ALA A 302 -22.92 4.31 -0.91
C ALA A 302 -22.58 3.02 -1.67
N PHE A 303 -21.87 2.11 -1.03
CA PHE A 303 -21.52 0.80 -1.60
C PHE A 303 -21.40 -0.28 -0.52
N GLU A 304 -21.58 -1.51 -0.93
CA GLU A 304 -21.15 -2.71 -0.22
C GLU A 304 -20.39 -3.59 -1.21
N LEU A 305 -19.15 -3.92 -0.89
CA LEU A 305 -18.30 -4.83 -1.65
C LEU A 305 -18.14 -6.12 -0.84
N LEU A 306 -18.56 -7.25 -1.42
CA LEU A 306 -18.26 -8.58 -0.93
C LEU A 306 -17.20 -9.22 -1.82
N ILE A 307 -16.19 -9.85 -1.21
CA ILE A 307 -15.21 -10.68 -1.91
C ILE A 307 -15.31 -12.08 -1.35
N THR A 308 -15.71 -13.02 -2.19
CA THR A 308 -15.83 -14.43 -1.85
C THR A 308 -14.70 -15.21 -2.50
N TYR A 309 -13.91 -15.85 -1.68
CA TYR A 309 -12.88 -16.82 -2.08
C TYR A 309 -13.40 -18.22 -1.88
N THR A 310 -13.28 -19.07 -2.89
CA THR A 310 -13.63 -20.50 -2.81
C THR A 310 -12.48 -21.33 -3.36
N LEU A 311 -11.95 -22.24 -2.54
CA LEU A 311 -10.86 -23.15 -2.94
C LEU A 311 -11.42 -24.55 -3.22
N ARG A 312 -11.18 -25.07 -4.43
CA ARG A 312 -11.57 -26.44 -4.84
C ARG A 312 -10.41 -27.12 -5.55
N GLY A 313 -9.90 -28.21 -4.98
CA GLY A 313 -8.68 -28.81 -5.50
C GLY A 313 -7.53 -27.79 -5.48
N ALA A 314 -6.87 -27.61 -6.62
CA ALA A 314 -5.83 -26.60 -6.82
C ALA A 314 -6.35 -25.29 -7.47
N GLN A 315 -7.67 -25.08 -7.53
CA GLN A 315 -8.30 -23.91 -8.13
C GLN A 315 -8.91 -23.00 -7.06
N LEU A 316 -8.47 -21.76 -7.04
CA LEU A 316 -9.04 -20.66 -6.25
C LEU A 316 -9.96 -19.83 -7.14
N SER A 317 -11.25 -19.74 -6.77
CA SER A 317 -12.21 -18.82 -7.37
C SER A 317 -12.30 -17.55 -6.53
N VAL A 318 -12.27 -16.41 -7.18
CA VAL A 318 -12.47 -15.08 -6.58
C VAL A 318 -13.72 -14.47 -7.22
N ARG A 319 -14.72 -14.18 -6.40
CA ARG A 319 -15.97 -13.55 -6.84
C ARG A 319 -16.13 -12.22 -6.11
N TRP A 320 -16.52 -11.21 -6.85
CA TRP A 320 -16.94 -9.90 -6.34
C TRP A 320 -18.44 -9.72 -6.50
N ASP A 321 -19.08 -9.22 -5.46
CA ASP A 321 -20.44 -8.72 -5.50
C ASP A 321 -20.42 -7.28 -4.99
N VAL A 322 -20.69 -6.31 -5.89
CA VAL A 322 -20.78 -4.89 -5.56
C VAL A 322 -22.25 -4.53 -5.52
N ARG A 323 -22.73 -4.09 -4.37
CA ARG A 323 -24.12 -3.66 -4.18
C ARG A 323 -24.19 -2.15 -4.06
N ASN A 324 -25.21 -1.56 -4.66
CA ASN A 324 -25.62 -0.18 -4.40
C ASN A 324 -26.73 -0.16 -3.33
N PRO A 325 -26.45 0.19 -2.06
CA PRO A 325 -27.45 0.28 -1.01
C PRO A 325 -28.18 1.63 -0.96
N ALA A 326 -27.81 2.61 -1.82
CA ALA A 326 -28.48 3.90 -1.86
C ALA A 326 -29.94 3.75 -2.32
N PRO A 327 -30.87 4.56 -1.80
CA PRO A 327 -32.27 4.50 -2.22
C PRO A 327 -32.54 5.20 -3.56
N ASP A 328 -31.70 6.19 -3.95
CA ASP A 328 -32.00 7.14 -5.00
C ASP A 328 -30.79 7.61 -5.83
N GLN A 329 -29.59 7.13 -5.54
CA GLN A 329 -28.37 7.51 -6.23
C GLN A 329 -27.73 6.30 -6.93
N ALA A 330 -27.41 6.41 -8.21
CA ALA A 330 -26.63 5.40 -8.92
C ALA A 330 -25.19 5.40 -8.41
N LEU A 331 -24.60 4.21 -8.25
CA LEU A 331 -23.20 4.00 -7.89
C LEU A 331 -22.38 3.93 -9.19
N LEU A 332 -21.35 4.78 -9.29
CA LEU A 332 -20.36 4.76 -10.36
C LEU A 332 -19.08 4.15 -9.83
N PHE A 333 -18.59 3.07 -10.45
CA PHE A 333 -17.38 2.42 -9.97
C PHE A 333 -16.66 1.65 -11.08
N SER A 334 -15.46 1.20 -10.81
CA SER A 334 -14.77 0.14 -11.54
C SER A 334 -14.09 -0.81 -10.56
N ILE A 335 -13.84 -2.05 -10.98
CA ILE A 335 -13.25 -3.08 -10.14
C ILE A 335 -12.28 -3.94 -10.95
N GLY A 336 -11.20 -4.40 -10.31
CA GLY A 336 -10.20 -5.23 -10.96
C GLY A 336 -9.37 -6.05 -9.97
N ALA A 337 -8.71 -7.07 -10.50
CA ALA A 337 -7.71 -7.87 -9.80
C ALA A 337 -6.30 -7.43 -10.17
N HIS A 338 -5.34 -7.71 -9.27
CA HIS A 338 -3.92 -7.46 -9.52
C HIS A 338 -3.02 -8.53 -8.87
N PRO A 339 -3.34 -9.84 -9.07
CA PRO A 339 -2.52 -10.91 -8.49
C PRO A 339 -1.15 -11.00 -9.14
N ALA A 340 -0.11 -10.99 -8.30
CA ALA A 340 1.27 -11.23 -8.69
C ALA A 340 1.65 -12.67 -8.43
N VAL A 341 2.00 -13.40 -9.46
CA VAL A 341 2.55 -14.76 -9.37
C VAL A 341 4.07 -14.72 -9.45
N ARG A 342 4.73 -15.59 -8.72
CA ARG A 342 6.19 -15.74 -8.80
C ARG A 342 6.61 -16.08 -10.22
N CYS A 343 7.63 -15.41 -10.68
CA CYS A 343 8.28 -15.69 -11.94
C CYS A 343 9.75 -15.28 -11.86
N PRO A 344 10.69 -16.24 -11.79
CA PRO A 344 10.51 -17.69 -11.95
C PRO A 344 9.82 -18.37 -10.75
N LEU A 345 9.16 -19.51 -10.99
CA LEU A 345 8.56 -20.37 -9.96
C LEU A 345 9.63 -21.18 -9.22
N LEU A 346 10.57 -21.74 -9.95
CA LEU A 346 11.61 -22.62 -9.41
C LEU A 346 12.98 -21.95 -9.36
N ALA A 347 13.78 -22.33 -8.37
CA ALA A 347 15.17 -21.91 -8.28
C ALA A 347 15.97 -22.46 -9.47
N GLY A 348 16.76 -21.58 -10.11
CA GLY A 348 17.58 -21.90 -11.27
C GLY A 348 16.91 -21.59 -12.62
N GLU A 349 15.61 -21.36 -12.65
CA GLU A 349 14.93 -20.82 -13.83
C GLU A 349 15.09 -19.29 -13.89
N ARG A 350 14.94 -18.72 -15.09
CA ARG A 350 14.98 -17.28 -15.33
C ARG A 350 13.61 -16.78 -15.78
N PHE A 351 13.37 -15.50 -15.68
CA PHE A 351 12.12 -14.85 -16.13
C PHE A 351 11.87 -15.12 -17.64
N GLU A 352 12.92 -15.14 -18.44
CA GLU A 352 12.88 -15.38 -19.89
C GLU A 352 12.65 -16.85 -20.27
N ASP A 353 12.70 -17.78 -19.32
CA ASP A 353 12.32 -19.17 -19.55
C ASP A 353 10.79 -19.35 -19.54
N TYR A 354 10.04 -18.29 -19.18
CA TYR A 354 8.59 -18.31 -19.07
C TYR A 354 7.88 -17.63 -20.25
N TYR A 355 6.63 -18.02 -20.45
CA TYR A 355 5.75 -17.46 -21.47
C TYR A 355 4.29 -17.54 -21.01
N PHE A 356 3.46 -16.67 -21.55
CA PHE A 356 2.02 -16.79 -21.47
C PHE A 356 1.50 -17.64 -22.63
N ALA A 357 0.79 -18.75 -22.33
CA ALA A 357 0.15 -19.62 -23.30
C ALA A 357 -1.33 -19.28 -23.45
N PHE A 358 -1.80 -19.27 -24.69
CA PHE A 358 -3.20 -19.07 -25.10
C PHE A 358 -3.76 -20.36 -25.71
N ASP A 359 -5.09 -20.58 -25.63
CA ASP A 359 -5.72 -21.80 -26.14
C ASP A 359 -5.80 -21.84 -27.67
N HIS A 360 -5.73 -20.68 -28.31
CA HIS A 360 -5.74 -20.51 -29.76
C HIS A 360 -4.81 -19.38 -30.18
N PRO A 361 -4.47 -19.26 -31.46
CA PRO A 361 -3.65 -18.14 -31.93
C PRO A 361 -4.37 -16.81 -31.71
N VAL A 362 -3.69 -15.87 -31.01
CA VAL A 362 -4.21 -14.53 -30.71
C VAL A 362 -3.35 -13.46 -31.38
N THR A 363 -3.96 -12.32 -31.59
CA THR A 363 -3.26 -11.10 -32.02
C THR A 363 -3.45 -10.04 -30.94
N LEU A 364 -2.35 -9.60 -30.32
CA LEU A 364 -2.35 -8.68 -29.20
C LEU A 364 -1.79 -7.32 -29.59
N GLU A 365 -2.55 -6.29 -29.28
CA GLU A 365 -2.17 -4.89 -29.40
C GLU A 365 -2.32 -4.23 -28.04
N ARG A 366 -1.20 -3.75 -27.46
CA ARG A 366 -1.22 -3.06 -26.17
C ARG A 366 -1.57 -1.59 -26.36
N HIS A 367 -2.29 -1.00 -25.43
CA HIS A 367 -2.44 0.43 -25.26
C HIS A 367 -1.30 0.96 -24.40
N LEU A 368 -0.63 2.02 -24.88
CA LEU A 368 0.54 2.58 -24.22
C LEU A 368 0.16 3.48 -23.06
N LEU A 369 1.00 3.47 -22.03
CA LEU A 369 0.84 4.28 -20.83
C LEU A 369 1.98 5.31 -20.72
N ALA A 370 1.65 6.47 -20.15
CA ALA A 370 2.62 7.46 -19.69
C ALA A 370 2.21 7.92 -18.28
N GLY A 371 3.06 7.65 -17.29
CA GLY A 371 2.77 7.96 -15.89
C GLY A 371 1.49 7.28 -15.36
N GLY A 372 1.15 6.08 -15.86
CA GLY A 372 -0.04 5.33 -15.51
C GLY A 372 -1.33 5.79 -16.20
N LEU A 373 -1.26 6.70 -17.18
CA LEU A 373 -2.39 7.19 -17.98
C LEU A 373 -2.26 6.70 -19.43
N LEU A 374 -3.39 6.44 -20.10
CA LEU A 374 -3.41 6.04 -21.52
C LEU A 374 -2.96 7.19 -22.41
N THR A 375 -2.02 6.95 -23.31
CA THR A 375 -1.53 7.94 -24.27
C THR A 375 -2.45 8.11 -25.50
N GLY A 376 -3.30 7.12 -25.76
CA GLY A 376 -4.07 6.97 -26.99
C GLY A 376 -3.33 6.21 -28.09
N GLU A 377 -2.05 5.93 -27.90
CA GLU A 377 -1.23 5.14 -28.83
C GLU A 377 -1.32 3.65 -28.53
N THR A 378 -1.04 2.84 -29.54
CA THR A 378 -1.01 1.36 -29.41
C THR A 378 0.27 0.80 -30.03
N ALA A 379 0.64 -0.41 -29.60
CA ALA A 379 1.76 -1.15 -30.16
C ALA A 379 1.44 -2.65 -30.27
N ARG A 380 1.85 -3.27 -31.38
CA ARG A 380 1.68 -4.71 -31.58
C ARG A 380 2.63 -5.48 -30.66
N VAL A 381 2.09 -6.47 -29.96
CA VAL A 381 2.82 -7.35 -29.01
C VAL A 381 2.95 -8.77 -29.56
N LEU A 382 1.86 -9.29 -30.15
CA LEU A 382 1.83 -10.65 -30.70
C LEU A 382 0.96 -10.68 -31.98
N THR A 383 1.33 -11.47 -32.96
CA THR A 383 0.56 -11.66 -34.20
C THR A 383 0.34 -13.13 -34.45
N GLN A 384 -0.94 -13.58 -34.41
CA GLN A 384 -1.34 -14.97 -34.66
C GLN A 384 -0.49 -15.99 -33.92
N GLY A 385 -0.13 -15.67 -32.65
CA GLY A 385 0.71 -16.51 -31.79
C GLY A 385 -0.08 -17.16 -30.68
N GLN A 386 0.35 -18.34 -30.24
CA GLN A 386 -0.21 -19.03 -29.07
C GLN A 386 0.66 -18.87 -27.81
N GLU A 387 1.85 -18.31 -27.96
CA GLU A 387 2.77 -18.06 -26.85
C GLU A 387 3.27 -16.62 -26.91
N LEU A 388 3.26 -15.94 -25.77
CA LEU A 388 3.90 -14.65 -25.57
C LEU A 388 5.09 -14.86 -24.64
N PRO A 389 6.34 -14.96 -25.17
CA PRO A 389 7.53 -15.09 -24.36
C PRO A 389 7.71 -13.90 -23.42
N LEU A 390 8.11 -14.16 -22.18
CA LEU A 390 8.39 -13.09 -21.21
C LEU A 390 9.81 -12.57 -21.37
N SER A 391 9.94 -11.27 -21.33
CA SER A 391 11.20 -10.53 -21.15
C SER A 391 10.93 -9.26 -20.38
N TYR A 392 11.90 -8.76 -19.65
CA TYR A 392 11.73 -7.47 -18.96
C TYR A 392 11.58 -6.30 -19.93
N GLU A 393 12.14 -6.41 -21.14
CA GLU A 393 11.98 -5.41 -22.21
C GLU A 393 10.52 -5.28 -22.65
N LEU A 394 9.75 -6.37 -22.61
CA LEU A 394 8.32 -6.33 -22.93
C LEU A 394 7.54 -5.35 -22.05
N PHE A 395 8.00 -5.12 -20.82
CA PHE A 395 7.38 -4.26 -19.81
C PHE A 395 8.15 -2.93 -19.59
N ALA A 396 9.09 -2.57 -20.47
CA ALA A 396 9.91 -1.37 -20.30
C ALA A 396 9.09 -0.07 -20.30
N ASP A 397 7.95 -0.06 -21.01
CA ASP A 397 7.04 1.07 -21.12
C ASP A 397 5.80 0.90 -20.23
N ASP A 398 5.93 0.30 -18.99
CA ASP A 398 4.84 0.04 -18.07
C ASP A 398 4.03 -1.24 -18.43
N ALA A 399 2.82 -1.38 -17.89
CA ALA A 399 1.94 -2.52 -18.09
C ALA A 399 1.50 -2.69 -19.55
N LEU A 400 1.33 -3.94 -19.97
CA LEU A 400 0.63 -4.27 -21.21
C LEU A 400 -0.87 -4.20 -20.95
N VAL A 401 -1.54 -3.19 -21.46
CA VAL A 401 -2.98 -3.00 -21.30
C VAL A 401 -3.70 -3.42 -22.58
N PHE A 402 -4.61 -4.37 -22.46
CA PHE A 402 -5.38 -4.91 -23.58
C PHE A 402 -6.87 -4.56 -23.47
N LYS A 403 -7.46 -4.23 -24.61
CA LYS A 403 -8.90 -4.08 -24.83
C LYS A 403 -9.31 -5.00 -25.98
N HIS A 404 -10.57 -5.43 -25.99
CA HIS A 404 -11.15 -6.15 -27.16
C HIS A 404 -10.37 -7.41 -27.57
N TYR A 405 -9.83 -8.15 -26.60
CA TYR A 405 -9.22 -9.46 -26.84
C TYR A 405 -10.29 -10.56 -26.91
N ASP A 406 -9.95 -11.69 -27.54
CA ASP A 406 -10.87 -12.77 -27.87
C ASP A 406 -10.62 -14.07 -27.07
N PHE A 407 -9.84 -14.01 -26.01
CA PHE A 407 -9.55 -15.14 -25.10
C PHE A 407 -10.05 -14.84 -23.68
N THR A 408 -10.36 -15.89 -22.94
CA THR A 408 -10.82 -15.79 -21.54
C THR A 408 -9.93 -16.55 -20.59
N ARG A 409 -8.86 -17.19 -21.14
CA ARG A 409 -7.91 -18.00 -20.38
C ARG A 409 -6.48 -17.70 -20.80
N LEU A 410 -5.62 -17.60 -19.79
CA LEU A 410 -4.18 -17.34 -19.93
C LEU A 410 -3.43 -18.25 -18.97
N THR A 411 -2.37 -18.92 -19.43
CA THR A 411 -1.56 -19.80 -18.59
C THR A 411 -0.09 -19.35 -18.61
N LEU A 412 0.46 -19.02 -17.44
CA LEU A 412 1.90 -18.84 -17.25
C LEU A 412 2.55 -20.24 -17.20
N ARG A 413 3.55 -20.45 -18.05
CA ARG A 413 4.32 -21.70 -18.15
C ARG A 413 5.81 -21.43 -18.27
N SER A 414 6.62 -22.44 -17.94
CA SER A 414 8.05 -22.47 -18.18
C SER A 414 8.38 -23.49 -19.27
N HIS A 415 9.43 -23.24 -20.05
CA HIS A 415 10.02 -24.24 -20.93
C HIS A 415 10.87 -25.27 -20.17
N GLN A 416 11.18 -25.02 -18.89
CA GLN A 416 12.08 -25.81 -18.06
C GLN A 416 11.35 -26.79 -17.13
N SER A 417 10.08 -26.50 -16.78
CA SER A 417 9.30 -27.28 -15.82
C SER A 417 7.85 -27.47 -16.27
N ALA A 418 7.14 -28.41 -15.64
CA ALA A 418 5.73 -28.65 -15.91
C ALA A 418 4.78 -27.73 -15.10
N HIS A 419 5.31 -27.01 -14.12
CA HIS A 419 4.51 -26.13 -13.27
C HIS A 419 3.83 -25.02 -14.08
N PHE A 420 2.63 -24.66 -13.66
CA PHE A 420 1.86 -23.61 -14.33
C PHE A 420 0.99 -22.83 -13.35
N VAL A 421 0.63 -21.61 -13.77
CA VAL A 421 -0.45 -20.83 -13.17
C VAL A 421 -1.42 -20.47 -14.27
N ARG A 422 -2.69 -20.87 -14.13
CA ARG A 422 -3.74 -20.63 -15.10
C ARG A 422 -4.75 -19.65 -14.55
N PHE A 423 -5.06 -18.64 -15.32
CA PHE A 423 -6.13 -17.68 -15.06
C PHE A 423 -7.29 -17.92 -16.02
N GLN A 424 -8.52 -17.84 -15.50
CA GLN A 424 -9.73 -17.77 -16.30
C GLN A 424 -10.58 -16.58 -15.84
N PHE A 425 -11.01 -15.74 -16.79
CA PHE A 425 -11.63 -14.43 -16.52
C PHE A 425 -12.69 -14.07 -17.57
N ASP A 426 -13.71 -14.92 -17.69
CA ASP A 426 -14.79 -14.72 -18.64
C ASP A 426 -15.54 -13.40 -18.37
N GLY A 427 -15.81 -12.63 -19.44
CA GLY A 427 -16.57 -11.39 -19.36
C GLY A 427 -15.80 -10.16 -18.90
N PHE A 428 -14.50 -10.25 -18.68
CA PHE A 428 -13.67 -9.09 -18.36
C PHE A 428 -13.30 -8.31 -19.64
N PRO A 429 -13.65 -7.02 -19.75
CA PRO A 429 -13.40 -6.24 -20.96
C PRO A 429 -11.96 -5.75 -21.11
N TYR A 430 -11.19 -5.76 -20.03
CA TYR A 430 -9.81 -5.27 -19.98
C TYR A 430 -8.90 -6.25 -19.28
N LEU A 431 -7.65 -6.32 -19.74
CA LEU A 431 -6.60 -7.14 -19.13
C LEU A 431 -5.31 -6.33 -19.03
N GLY A 432 -4.70 -6.35 -17.84
CA GLY A 432 -3.34 -5.88 -17.61
C GLY A 432 -2.37 -7.05 -17.44
N LEU A 433 -1.17 -6.93 -18.00
CA LEU A 433 -0.02 -7.76 -17.65
C LEU A 433 1.10 -6.85 -17.20
N TRP A 434 1.72 -7.13 -16.06
CA TRP A 434 2.72 -6.22 -15.50
C TRP A 434 3.80 -6.93 -14.69
N THR A 435 5.00 -6.39 -14.70
CA THR A 435 6.06 -6.61 -13.72
C THR A 435 6.80 -5.31 -13.46
N LYS A 436 7.40 -5.16 -12.30
CA LYS A 436 8.10 -3.92 -11.94
C LYS A 436 9.36 -3.66 -12.76
N GLY A 437 9.96 -4.71 -13.34
CA GLY A 437 11.18 -4.60 -14.12
C GLY A 437 12.22 -5.66 -13.76
N PRO A 438 13.47 -5.51 -14.21
CA PRO A 438 14.53 -6.50 -14.03
C PRO A 438 14.73 -6.89 -12.56
N GLY A 439 14.71 -8.20 -12.30
CA GLY A 439 14.88 -8.77 -10.97
C GLY A 439 13.65 -8.71 -10.05
N ALA A 440 12.49 -8.29 -10.55
CA ALA A 440 11.26 -8.20 -9.75
C ALA A 440 10.81 -9.54 -9.16
N GLY A 441 11.04 -10.66 -9.86
CA GLY A 441 10.72 -11.99 -9.38
C GLY A 441 9.23 -12.36 -9.43
N PHE A 442 8.43 -11.60 -10.17
CA PHE A 442 7.00 -11.85 -10.37
C PHE A 442 6.47 -11.31 -11.71
N VAL A 443 5.28 -11.76 -12.08
CA VAL A 443 4.46 -11.16 -13.13
C VAL A 443 2.99 -11.11 -12.66
N CYS A 444 2.29 -10.03 -12.96
CA CYS A 444 0.87 -9.86 -12.66
C CYS A 444 0.01 -10.25 -13.87
N VAL A 445 -1.15 -10.84 -13.60
CA VAL A 445 -2.23 -11.07 -14.58
C VAL A 445 -3.50 -10.42 -14.02
N GLU A 446 -3.97 -9.38 -14.64
CA GLU A 446 -4.87 -8.41 -14.05
C GLU A 446 -6.18 -8.27 -14.85
N PRO A 447 -7.18 -9.14 -14.65
CA PRO A 447 -8.50 -8.97 -15.27
C PRO A 447 -9.25 -7.81 -14.62
N TRP A 448 -9.82 -6.92 -15.47
CA TRP A 448 -10.45 -5.68 -15.03
C TRP A 448 -11.83 -5.42 -15.64
N HIS A 449 -12.72 -4.85 -14.82
CA HIS A 449 -13.91 -4.08 -15.21
C HIS A 449 -13.62 -2.59 -14.96
N GLY A 450 -12.80 -2.01 -15.80
CA GLY A 450 -12.30 -0.65 -15.73
C GLY A 450 -10.92 -0.51 -16.32
N ILE A 451 -10.48 0.71 -16.56
CA ILE A 451 -9.18 0.99 -17.18
C ILE A 451 -8.66 2.36 -16.71
N ALA A 452 -7.37 2.65 -16.86
CA ALA A 452 -6.80 3.97 -16.62
C ALA A 452 -7.47 5.05 -17.49
N SER A 453 -7.48 6.29 -17.02
CA SER A 453 -7.94 7.41 -17.83
C SER A 453 -6.90 7.77 -18.91
N PRO A 454 -7.32 8.43 -20.00
CA PRO A 454 -6.39 9.05 -20.94
C PRO A 454 -5.63 10.22 -20.27
N THR A 455 -4.50 10.58 -20.85
CA THR A 455 -3.78 11.81 -20.49
C THR A 455 -4.68 13.02 -20.70
N GLY A 456 -4.62 14.01 -19.81
CA GLY A 456 -5.44 15.23 -19.91
C GLY A 456 -5.72 15.85 -18.54
N GLN A 457 -6.87 16.50 -18.42
CA GLN A 457 -7.39 17.09 -17.19
C GLN A 457 -8.38 16.13 -16.49
N PRO A 458 -8.59 16.28 -15.17
CA PRO A 458 -9.66 15.56 -14.48
C PRO A 458 -11.02 15.80 -15.15
N GLY A 459 -11.76 14.72 -15.43
CA GLY A 459 -13.08 14.75 -16.06
C GLY A 459 -14.20 14.29 -15.11
N GLU A 460 -15.44 14.30 -15.60
CA GLU A 460 -16.58 13.72 -14.89
C GLU A 460 -16.42 12.21 -14.79
N LEU A 461 -16.66 11.67 -13.59
CA LEU A 461 -16.50 10.23 -13.34
C LEU A 461 -17.42 9.38 -14.21
N SER A 462 -18.63 9.87 -14.49
CA SER A 462 -19.63 9.20 -15.33
C SER A 462 -19.19 9.04 -16.79
N GLU A 463 -18.25 9.86 -17.27
CA GLU A 463 -17.75 9.84 -18.64
C GLU A 463 -16.45 9.03 -18.79
N LYS A 464 -15.89 8.56 -17.66
CA LYS A 464 -14.64 7.78 -17.66
C LYS A 464 -14.87 6.43 -18.34
N GLU A 465 -14.01 6.10 -19.31
CA GLU A 465 -14.01 4.77 -19.93
C GLU A 465 -13.92 3.65 -18.89
N GLY A 466 -14.78 2.64 -19.02
CA GLY A 466 -14.80 1.48 -18.14
C GLY A 466 -15.43 1.73 -16.77
N ILE A 467 -16.06 2.88 -16.54
CA ILE A 467 -16.91 3.08 -15.36
C ILE A 467 -18.22 2.29 -15.52
N LEU A 468 -18.56 1.53 -14.51
CA LEU A 468 -19.84 0.82 -14.37
C LEU A 468 -20.82 1.73 -13.64
N THR A 469 -22.08 1.68 -14.08
CA THR A 469 -23.20 2.34 -13.41
C THR A 469 -24.12 1.28 -12.83
N LEU A 470 -24.40 1.39 -11.53
CA LEU A 470 -25.24 0.45 -10.80
C LEU A 470 -26.41 1.19 -10.15
N ASP A 471 -27.63 0.92 -10.60
CA ASP A 471 -28.84 1.57 -10.08
C ASP A 471 -29.09 1.22 -8.60
N PRO A 472 -29.87 2.02 -7.88
CA PRO A 472 -30.27 1.75 -6.49
C PRO A 472 -30.79 0.32 -6.29
N GLY A 473 -30.25 -0.34 -5.26
CA GLY A 473 -30.63 -1.71 -4.88
C GLY A 473 -30.08 -2.82 -5.77
N GLN A 474 -29.42 -2.50 -6.89
CA GLN A 474 -28.85 -3.50 -7.79
C GLN A 474 -27.54 -4.07 -7.27
N VAL A 475 -27.15 -5.24 -7.81
CA VAL A 475 -25.86 -5.93 -7.51
C VAL A 475 -25.17 -6.25 -8.84
N PHE A 476 -23.91 -5.84 -8.93
CA PHE A 476 -22.99 -6.27 -9.98
C PHE A 476 -22.18 -7.46 -9.46
N SER A 477 -22.00 -8.50 -10.29
CA SER A 477 -21.18 -9.67 -9.95
C SER A 477 -20.19 -9.99 -11.05
N ALA A 478 -18.94 -10.30 -10.68
CA ALA A 478 -17.92 -10.82 -11.57
C ALA A 478 -17.03 -11.83 -10.83
N SER A 479 -16.41 -12.75 -11.57
CA SER A 479 -15.50 -13.73 -10.98
C SER A 479 -14.40 -14.13 -11.93
N TYR A 480 -13.23 -14.46 -11.35
CA TYR A 480 -12.12 -15.09 -12.04
C TYR A 480 -11.57 -16.25 -11.22
N THR A 481 -10.75 -17.09 -11.84
CA THR A 481 -10.10 -18.21 -11.15
C THR A 481 -8.58 -18.20 -11.35
N ILE A 482 -7.88 -18.72 -10.35
CA ILE A 482 -6.43 -19.03 -10.39
C ILE A 482 -6.30 -20.52 -10.10
N GLU A 483 -5.73 -21.27 -11.04
CA GLU A 483 -5.42 -22.70 -10.89
C GLU A 483 -3.91 -22.88 -10.94
N VAL A 484 -3.37 -23.70 -10.04
CA VAL A 484 -1.93 -23.99 -9.96
C VAL A 484 -1.66 -25.48 -10.10
N GLY A 485 -0.52 -25.84 -10.70
CA GLY A 485 -0.15 -27.24 -10.88
C GLY A 485 1.25 -27.45 -11.42
#